data_2a75aec162af80de6e949af9af019cbd
#
_entry.id   2a75aec162af80de6e949af9af019cbd
#
_cell.length_a   1.000
_cell.length_b   1.000
_cell.length_c   1.000
_cell.angle_alpha   90.00
_cell.angle_beta   90.00
_cell.angle_gamma   90.00
#
_symmetry.space_group_name_H-M   'P 1'
#
loop_
_entity.id
_entity.type
_entity.pdbx_description
1 polymer ?
#
loop_
_entity_poly.entity_id
_entity_poly.type
_entity_poly.pdbx_seq_one_letter_code
_entity_poly.pdbx_strand_id
1 'polypeptide(L)'
;MTPDPKRVLDAGEVRERLAGGLPGWSLDDDGIHRTIRTAGWKASLMVTTTIGHLAEVAWHHPDLRVSWGEVEVTLISHDVGGVTERDLALATRIDEVVGWRPGDEDGPFTGTPDDPRFAYLPPPGD
;
A
#
# COMPACT_ATOMS: atom_id res chain seq x y z
N MET A 1 8.16 -7.59 26.19
CA MET A 1 7.09 -8.51 25.73
C MET A 1 6.66 -8.09 24.33
N THR A 2 6.70 -9.01 23.38
CA THR A 2 6.27 -8.75 22.01
C THR A 2 4.75 -8.82 21.95
N PRO A 3 4.06 -7.80 21.42
CA PRO A 3 2.61 -7.88 21.23
C PRO A 3 2.23 -9.05 20.32
N ASP A 4 1.06 -9.64 20.56
CA ASP A 4 0.52 -10.67 19.69
C ASP A 4 0.19 -10.07 18.32
N PRO A 5 0.84 -10.49 17.22
CA PRO A 5 0.58 -9.92 15.91
C PRO A 5 -0.82 -10.22 15.38
N LYS A 6 -1.54 -11.16 16.02
CA LYS A 6 -2.91 -11.53 15.65
C LYS A 6 -3.97 -10.83 16.52
N ARG A 7 -3.56 -9.97 17.43
CA ARG A 7 -4.53 -9.21 18.24
C ARG A 7 -5.28 -8.23 17.35
N VAL A 8 -6.61 -8.28 17.39
CA VAL A 8 -7.44 -7.32 16.65
C VAL A 8 -7.34 -5.97 17.35
N LEU A 9 -6.95 -4.95 16.60
CA LEU A 9 -6.84 -3.58 17.09
C LEU A 9 -8.23 -2.93 17.06
N ASP A 10 -8.54 -2.07 18.04
CA ASP A 10 -9.77 -1.32 17.96
C ASP A 10 -9.69 -0.18 16.94
N ALA A 11 -10.83 0.37 16.57
CA ALA A 11 -10.91 1.39 15.53
C ALA A 11 -10.09 2.65 15.90
N GLY A 12 -10.06 3.03 17.15
CA GLY A 12 -9.28 4.17 17.61
C GLY A 12 -7.79 3.96 17.44
N GLU A 13 -7.29 2.78 17.83
CA GLU A 13 -5.89 2.40 17.64
C GLU A 13 -5.50 2.42 16.16
N VAL A 14 -6.35 1.85 15.30
CA VAL A 14 -6.07 1.81 13.86
C VAL A 14 -6.01 3.22 13.29
N ARG A 15 -7.00 4.06 13.56
CA ARG A 15 -7.04 5.43 13.05
C ARG A 15 -5.85 6.26 13.50
N GLU A 16 -5.43 6.09 14.76
CA GLU A 16 -4.24 6.77 15.27
C GLU A 16 -2.98 6.35 14.51
N ARG A 17 -2.83 5.05 14.27
CA ARG A 17 -1.68 4.51 13.54
C ARG A 17 -1.67 4.98 12.07
N LEU A 18 -2.83 5.03 11.42
CA LEU A 18 -2.94 5.54 10.05
C LEU A 18 -2.57 7.02 9.98
N ALA A 19 -3.08 7.82 10.90
CA ALA A 19 -2.75 9.25 10.96
C ALA A 19 -1.26 9.49 11.20
N GLY A 20 -0.60 8.59 11.96
CA GLY A 20 0.80 8.74 12.34
C GLY A 20 1.82 8.35 11.27
N GLY A 21 1.46 7.54 10.27
CA GLY A 21 2.45 7.04 9.31
C GLY A 21 1.90 6.49 8.01
N LEU A 22 0.59 6.39 7.88
CA LEU A 22 -0.07 5.82 6.71
C LEU A 22 -1.22 6.72 6.23
N PRO A 23 -0.93 7.98 5.88
CA PRO A 23 -1.98 8.96 5.59
C PRO A 23 -2.80 8.65 4.35
N GLY A 24 -2.29 7.81 3.44
CA GLY A 24 -3.03 7.38 2.26
C GLY A 24 -4.04 6.26 2.52
N TRP A 25 -4.07 5.74 3.74
CA TRP A 25 -4.96 4.62 4.11
C TRP A 25 -6.11 5.12 4.97
N SER A 26 -7.26 4.48 4.81
CA SER A 26 -8.45 4.76 5.61
C SER A 26 -9.03 3.47 6.16
N LEU A 27 -9.80 3.57 7.25
CA LEU A 27 -10.45 2.43 7.89
C LEU A 27 -11.94 2.44 7.62
N ASP A 28 -12.49 1.28 7.26
CA ASP A 28 -13.93 1.04 7.27
C ASP A 28 -14.21 -0.37 7.79
N ASP A 29 -15.45 -0.88 7.59
CA ASP A 29 -15.86 -2.18 8.12
C ASP A 29 -15.13 -3.36 7.46
N ASP A 30 -14.56 -3.17 6.27
CA ASP A 30 -13.87 -4.22 5.51
C ASP A 30 -12.37 -4.24 5.74
N GLY A 31 -11.84 -3.33 6.55
CA GLY A 31 -10.43 -3.24 6.86
C GLY A 31 -9.84 -1.87 6.54
N ILE A 32 -8.54 -1.85 6.26
CA ILE A 32 -7.88 -0.61 5.82
C ILE A 32 -7.73 -0.62 4.30
N HIS A 33 -7.89 0.55 3.69
CA HIS A 33 -7.95 0.72 2.24
C HIS A 33 -7.03 1.81 1.77
N ARG A 34 -6.42 1.58 0.62
CA ARG A 34 -5.71 2.62 -0.12
C ARG A 34 -6.02 2.48 -1.61
N THR A 35 -6.25 3.61 -2.28
CA THR A 35 -6.34 3.68 -3.73
C THR A 35 -5.02 4.23 -4.26
N ILE A 36 -4.30 3.41 -5.03
CA ILE A 36 -3.04 3.81 -5.66
C ILE A 36 -3.34 4.23 -7.08
N ARG A 37 -3.15 5.50 -7.38
CA ARG A 37 -3.37 6.03 -8.73
C ARG A 37 -2.19 5.67 -9.62
N THR A 38 -2.48 5.31 -10.87
CA THR A 38 -1.47 4.89 -11.84
C THR A 38 -1.66 5.65 -13.15
N ALA A 39 -0.65 5.58 -14.01
CA ALA A 39 -0.66 6.26 -15.30
C ALA A 39 -1.36 5.46 -16.41
N GLY A 40 -1.85 4.27 -16.12
CA GLY A 40 -2.55 3.45 -17.11
C GLY A 40 -2.55 1.97 -16.75
N TRP A 41 -3.05 1.16 -17.69
CA TRP A 41 -3.24 -0.28 -17.47
C TRP A 41 -1.95 -1.02 -17.14
N LYS A 42 -0.89 -0.76 -17.90
CA LYS A 42 0.41 -1.37 -17.66
C LYS A 42 0.94 -1.07 -16.26
N ALA A 43 0.86 0.20 -15.84
CA ALA A 43 1.28 0.61 -14.51
C ALA A 43 0.42 -0.06 -13.43
N SER A 44 -0.90 -0.15 -13.63
CA SER A 44 -1.80 -0.85 -12.70
C SER A 44 -1.41 -2.32 -12.54
N LEU A 45 -1.08 -3.00 -13.62
CA LEU A 45 -0.63 -4.40 -13.56
C LEU A 45 0.72 -4.53 -12.86
N MET A 46 1.65 -3.61 -13.07
CA MET A 46 2.96 -3.63 -12.42
C MET A 46 2.84 -3.40 -10.92
N VAL A 47 2.00 -2.44 -10.50
CA VAL A 47 1.73 -2.20 -9.07
C VAL A 47 1.10 -3.44 -8.44
N THR A 48 0.11 -4.03 -9.10
CA THR A 48 -0.57 -5.23 -8.62
C THR A 48 0.41 -6.38 -8.44
N THR A 49 1.29 -6.62 -9.41
CA THR A 49 2.29 -7.68 -9.33
C THR A 49 3.29 -7.44 -8.19
N THR A 50 3.69 -6.19 -7.99
CA THR A 50 4.59 -5.81 -6.88
C THR A 50 3.94 -6.09 -5.53
N ILE A 51 2.69 -5.69 -5.35
CA ILE A 51 1.94 -5.98 -4.12
C ILE A 51 1.77 -7.48 -3.93
N GLY A 52 1.49 -8.21 -5.01
CA GLY A 52 1.37 -9.66 -4.98
C GLY A 52 2.63 -10.34 -4.45
N HIS A 53 3.81 -9.88 -4.90
CA HIS A 53 5.08 -10.39 -4.38
C HIS A 53 5.23 -10.13 -2.88
N LEU A 54 4.95 -8.91 -2.45
CA LEU A 54 5.06 -8.55 -1.03
C LEU A 54 4.11 -9.38 -0.16
N ALA A 55 2.90 -9.60 -0.65
CA ALA A 55 1.89 -10.42 0.05
C ALA A 55 2.34 -11.87 0.22
N GLU A 56 2.94 -12.46 -0.83
CA GLU A 56 3.48 -13.82 -0.77
C GLU A 56 4.63 -13.93 0.22
N VAL A 57 5.55 -12.96 0.19
CA VAL A 57 6.69 -12.94 1.12
C VAL A 57 6.21 -12.80 2.57
N ALA A 58 5.22 -11.92 2.81
CA ALA A 58 4.66 -11.71 4.13
C ALA A 58 3.70 -12.82 4.57
N TRP A 59 3.25 -13.63 3.64
CA TRP A 59 2.19 -14.62 3.83
C TRP A 59 0.94 -13.99 4.44
N HIS A 60 0.55 -12.84 3.86
CA HIS A 60 -0.63 -12.08 4.27
C HIS A 60 -1.18 -11.38 3.03
N HIS A 61 -2.38 -11.76 2.60
CA HIS A 61 -2.87 -11.45 1.26
C HIS A 61 -3.98 -10.40 1.28
N PRO A 62 -3.78 -9.25 0.60
CA PRO A 62 -4.82 -8.24 0.43
C PRO A 62 -5.86 -8.67 -0.59
N ASP A 63 -6.99 -7.96 -0.58
CA ASP A 63 -7.89 -7.95 -1.72
C ASP A 63 -7.48 -6.79 -2.62
N LEU A 64 -7.40 -7.04 -3.92
CA LEU A 64 -6.99 -6.04 -4.90
C LEU A 64 -8.07 -5.85 -5.95
N ARG A 65 -8.36 -4.60 -6.25
CA ARG A 65 -9.23 -4.23 -7.36
C ARG A 65 -8.42 -3.43 -8.36
N VAL A 66 -8.24 -3.99 -9.55
CA VAL A 66 -7.37 -3.43 -10.59
C VAL A 66 -8.22 -2.76 -11.64
N SER A 67 -7.94 -1.48 -11.88
CA SER A 67 -8.59 -0.69 -12.91
C SER A 67 -7.53 -0.05 -13.80
N TRP A 68 -7.95 0.55 -14.91
CA TRP A 68 -7.02 1.16 -15.85
C TRP A 68 -6.08 2.17 -15.20
N GLY A 69 -6.61 3.04 -14.36
CA GLY A 69 -5.87 4.15 -13.75
C GLY A 69 -5.70 4.06 -12.25
N GLU A 70 -6.01 2.93 -11.63
CA GLU A 70 -5.86 2.79 -10.18
C GLU A 70 -5.87 1.34 -9.74
N VAL A 71 -5.26 1.10 -8.58
CA VAL A 71 -5.30 -0.19 -7.87
C VAL A 71 -5.83 0.10 -6.47
N GLU A 72 -6.93 -0.52 -6.11
CA GLU A 72 -7.50 -0.41 -4.77
C GLU A 72 -7.05 -1.59 -3.93
N VAL A 73 -6.45 -1.31 -2.78
CA VAL A 73 -5.89 -2.30 -1.87
C VAL A 73 -6.72 -2.32 -0.60
N THR A 74 -7.17 -3.50 -0.20
CA THR A 74 -7.88 -3.71 1.06
C THR A 74 -7.12 -4.73 1.90
N LEU A 75 -6.82 -4.38 3.14
CA LEU A 75 -6.13 -5.25 4.09
C LEU A 75 -6.98 -5.49 5.32
N ILE A 76 -7.17 -6.75 5.63
CA ILE A 76 -7.82 -7.21 6.85
C ILE A 76 -7.27 -8.60 7.18
N SER A 77 -7.20 -8.93 8.46
CA SER A 77 -6.80 -10.27 8.90
C SER A 77 -8.04 -11.14 9.05
N HIS A 78 -8.36 -11.90 8.00
CA HIS A 78 -9.58 -12.71 7.93
C HIS A 78 -9.64 -13.80 8.99
N ASP A 79 -8.49 -14.34 9.39
CA ASP A 79 -8.42 -15.39 10.40
C ASP A 79 -8.90 -14.96 11.78
N VAL A 80 -8.85 -13.66 12.06
CA VAL A 80 -9.30 -13.10 13.35
C VAL A 80 -10.42 -12.06 13.19
N GLY A 81 -10.82 -11.77 11.96
CA GLY A 81 -11.96 -10.91 11.67
C GLY A 81 -11.74 -9.42 11.94
N GLY A 82 -10.53 -8.93 11.76
CA GLY A 82 -10.26 -7.51 12.00
C GLY A 82 -8.87 -7.09 11.57
N VAL A 83 -8.57 -5.81 11.77
CA VAL A 83 -7.26 -5.24 11.47
C VAL A 83 -6.28 -5.58 12.59
N THR A 84 -5.10 -6.06 12.22
CA THR A 84 -4.03 -6.40 13.16
C THR A 84 -2.74 -5.70 12.76
N GLU A 85 -1.68 -5.89 13.54
CA GLU A 85 -0.34 -5.37 13.21
C GLU A 85 0.14 -5.90 11.85
N ARG A 86 -0.29 -7.08 11.42
CA ARG A 86 0.07 -7.63 10.11
C ARG A 86 -0.40 -6.74 8.97
N ASP A 87 -1.63 -6.21 9.09
CA ASP A 87 -2.20 -5.31 8.08
C ASP A 87 -1.44 -4.00 8.02
N LEU A 88 -1.14 -3.42 9.18
CA LEU A 88 -0.40 -2.17 9.26
C LEU A 88 1.04 -2.32 8.76
N ALA A 89 1.69 -3.44 9.09
CA ALA A 89 3.05 -3.71 8.63
C ALA A 89 3.11 -3.91 7.12
N LEU A 90 2.15 -4.63 6.54
CA LEU A 90 2.11 -4.82 5.09
C LEU A 90 1.77 -3.52 4.37
N ALA A 91 0.83 -2.72 4.90
CA ALA A 91 0.53 -1.39 4.37
C ALA A 91 1.77 -0.50 4.32
N THR A 92 2.56 -0.51 5.39
CA THR A 92 3.82 0.23 5.47
C THR A 92 4.79 -0.20 4.39
N ARG A 93 4.96 -1.51 4.21
CA ARG A 93 5.85 -2.04 3.19
C ARG A 93 5.38 -1.72 1.77
N ILE A 94 4.09 -1.81 1.52
CA ILE A 94 3.51 -1.43 0.24
C ILE A 94 3.83 0.03 -0.07
N ASP A 95 3.63 0.93 0.90
CA ASP A 95 3.90 2.36 0.73
C ASP A 95 5.39 2.61 0.44
N GLU A 96 6.29 1.94 1.18
CA GLU A 96 7.73 2.09 0.99
C GLU A 96 8.17 1.66 -0.42
N VAL A 97 7.67 0.53 -0.90
CA VAL A 97 8.11 -0.05 -2.18
C VAL A 97 7.44 0.65 -3.36
N VAL A 98 6.12 0.81 -3.32
CA VAL A 98 5.37 1.45 -4.42
C VAL A 98 5.66 2.94 -4.48
N GLY A 99 5.85 3.57 -3.32
CA GLY A 99 6.12 5.00 -3.23
C GLY A 99 7.58 5.40 -3.39
N TRP A 100 8.47 4.44 -3.65
CA TRP A 100 9.89 4.74 -3.79
C TRP A 100 10.15 5.64 -5.00
N ARG A 101 10.75 6.81 -4.77
CA ARG A 101 11.07 7.80 -5.80
C ARG A 101 12.53 8.20 -5.69
N PRO A 102 13.44 7.37 -6.29
CA PRO A 102 14.87 7.64 -6.17
C PRO A 102 15.31 8.95 -6.82
N GLY A 103 14.53 9.48 -7.78
CA GLY A 103 14.82 10.77 -8.38
C GLY A 103 14.70 11.96 -7.43
N ASP A 104 13.98 11.80 -6.31
CA ASP A 104 13.81 12.82 -5.28
C ASP A 104 14.88 12.71 -4.18
N GLU A 105 15.79 11.75 -4.31
CA GLU A 105 16.82 11.46 -3.32
C GLU A 105 18.21 11.75 -3.88
N ASP A 106 19.18 12.01 -2.99
CA ASP A 106 20.59 12.05 -3.36
C ASP A 106 21.08 10.63 -3.61
N GLY A 107 21.44 10.31 -4.85
CA GLY A 107 21.87 8.98 -5.19
C GLY A 107 22.11 8.83 -6.69
N PRO A 108 22.39 7.59 -7.14
CA PRO A 108 22.78 7.35 -8.52
C PRO A 108 21.63 7.32 -9.51
N PHE A 109 20.36 7.29 -9.03
CA PHE A 109 19.20 7.16 -9.92
C PHE A 109 18.56 8.52 -10.19
N THR A 110 18.27 8.79 -11.46
CA THR A 110 17.53 10.00 -11.85
C THR A 110 16.01 9.85 -11.72
N GLY A 111 15.54 8.60 -11.61
CA GLY A 111 14.12 8.30 -11.59
C GLY A 111 13.52 8.18 -12.98
N THR A 112 12.20 7.94 -13.02
CA THR A 112 11.46 7.86 -14.26
C THR A 112 11.51 9.20 -14.99
N PRO A 113 11.83 9.25 -16.30
CA PRO A 113 11.86 10.51 -17.04
C PRO A 113 10.52 11.25 -16.97
N ASP A 114 10.57 12.56 -16.93
CA ASP A 114 9.39 13.43 -16.93
C ASP A 114 8.87 13.58 -18.37
N ASP A 115 8.33 12.49 -18.90
CA ASP A 115 7.80 12.39 -20.24
C ASP A 115 6.55 11.52 -20.17
N PRO A 116 5.40 11.98 -20.71
CA PRO A 116 4.15 11.20 -20.64
C PRO A 116 4.25 9.80 -21.20
N ARG A 117 5.18 9.54 -22.12
CA ARG A 117 5.39 8.19 -22.68
C ARG A 117 5.92 7.20 -21.64
N PHE A 118 6.58 7.68 -20.60
CA PHE A 118 7.20 6.86 -19.57
C PHE A 118 6.51 6.96 -18.21
N ALA A 119 5.43 7.71 -18.14
CA ALA A 119 4.69 7.89 -16.90
C ALA A 119 4.29 6.53 -16.29
N TYR A 120 4.52 6.40 -14.99
CA TYR A 120 4.23 5.18 -14.26
C TYR A 120 3.25 5.46 -13.11
N LEU A 121 3.64 6.31 -12.20
CA LEU A 121 2.82 6.77 -11.10
C LEU A 121 2.74 8.29 -11.13
N PRO A 122 1.60 8.90 -10.74
CA PRO A 122 1.52 10.35 -10.68
C PRO A 122 2.44 10.90 -9.58
N PRO A 123 2.79 12.19 -9.64
CA PRO A 123 3.59 12.83 -8.59
C PRO A 123 2.93 12.71 -7.22
N PRO A 124 3.73 12.75 -6.12
CA PRO A 124 3.18 12.74 -4.76
C PRO A 124 2.19 13.89 -4.55
N GLY A 125 1.09 13.61 -3.87
CA GLY A 125 0.07 14.59 -3.56
C GLY A 125 -1.05 14.73 -4.58
N ASP A 126 -1.02 13.96 -5.66
CA ASP A 126 -2.11 13.92 -6.64
C ASP A 126 -3.15 12.85 -6.28
#